data_193381cb13fe8382f9227012eb85ba34
#
_entry.id   193381cb13fe8382f9227012eb85ba34
#
_cell.length_a   1.000
_cell.length_b   1.000
_cell.length_c   1.000
_cell.angle_alpha   90.00
_cell.angle_beta   90.00
_cell.angle_gamma   90.00
#
_symmetry.space_group_name_H-M   'P 1'
#
loop_
_entity.id
_entity.type
_entity.pdbx_description
1 polymer ?
#
loop_
_entity_poly.entity_id
_entity_poly.type
_entity_poly.pdbx_seq_one_letter_code
_entity_poly.pdbx_strand_id
1 'polypeptide(L)'
;MEILEQFHQKISERSKTYIGYPVATDYDYSELYPLMQYSINNVGDPFIESYDMQCKSFEREVVSFYAEFFNAPANNHWGYVTNGGSEGNLYALYLARELYPNGIVYYSEATHYSVQKNLHLLNMKSIVIRSQPNGEMDYEDLAQMIQLNRQQSVIIMANIGTTMTEAKDSVPTIKETLNKYAIKSSYIHCDAALAGSYLPLLGASDFDFAHGADSIAISGHKFFGSPITNGVVLVKKSYKDRIGRSINYIGTLDTTITGSRSGMNALIVWYAIKKWGREGMLKRTMTSLDNAAHLRVHLNAIGVKAWSNPNALTVVMPKPSDEICNKWQLATDNDIAHVICMPGISREKLDEFIEDMKMSQTHR
;
A
#
# COMPACT_ATOMS: atom_id res chain seq x y z
N MET A 1 -35.79 -0.16 -1.63
CA MET A 1 -35.33 -1.56 -1.46
C MET A 1 -34.92 -2.15 -2.79
N GLU A 2 -35.75 -2.10 -3.83
CA GLU A 2 -35.44 -2.60 -5.18
C GLU A 2 -34.10 -2.13 -5.78
N ILE A 3 -33.76 -0.83 -5.59
CA ILE A 3 -32.48 -0.27 -6.05
C ILE A 3 -31.29 -0.96 -5.37
N LEU A 4 -31.38 -1.29 -4.08
CA LEU A 4 -30.34 -2.02 -3.37
C LEU A 4 -30.19 -3.45 -3.84
N GLU A 5 -31.27 -4.11 -4.17
CA GLU A 5 -31.28 -5.47 -4.74
C GLU A 5 -30.62 -5.48 -6.12
N GLN A 6 -31.01 -4.55 -7.00
CA GLN A 6 -30.38 -4.38 -8.32
C GLN A 6 -28.88 -4.08 -8.21
N PHE A 7 -28.49 -3.21 -7.28
CA PHE A 7 -27.08 -2.90 -7.03
C PHE A 7 -26.32 -4.13 -6.51
N HIS A 8 -26.88 -4.86 -5.55
CA HIS A 8 -26.28 -6.09 -5.03
C HIS A 8 -26.08 -7.14 -6.14
N GLN A 9 -27.10 -7.36 -6.98
CA GLN A 9 -27.01 -8.27 -8.11
C GLN A 9 -25.90 -7.87 -9.09
N LYS A 10 -25.81 -6.58 -9.43
CA LYS A 10 -24.76 -6.02 -10.29
C LYS A 10 -23.36 -6.28 -9.71
N ILE A 11 -23.14 -5.97 -8.42
CA ILE A 11 -21.83 -6.14 -7.76
C ILE A 11 -21.48 -7.62 -7.66
N SER A 12 -22.44 -8.47 -7.30
CA SER A 12 -22.26 -9.93 -7.25
C SER A 12 -21.80 -10.48 -8.61
N GLU A 13 -22.42 -10.04 -9.70
CA GLU A 13 -22.02 -10.48 -11.05
C GLU A 13 -20.64 -9.96 -11.42
N ARG A 14 -20.36 -8.67 -11.20
CA ARG A 14 -19.07 -8.07 -11.54
C ARG A 14 -17.90 -8.62 -10.69
N SER A 15 -18.16 -9.10 -9.47
CA SER A 15 -17.12 -9.70 -8.61
C SER A 15 -16.57 -11.01 -9.16
N LYS A 16 -17.33 -11.71 -10.02
CA LYS A 16 -16.88 -12.97 -10.63
C LYS A 16 -15.66 -12.80 -11.55
N THR A 17 -15.51 -11.64 -12.18
CA THR A 17 -14.42 -11.34 -13.13
C THR A 17 -13.50 -10.20 -12.66
N TYR A 18 -13.42 -9.95 -11.35
CA TYR A 18 -12.65 -8.87 -10.77
C TYR A 18 -11.23 -9.34 -10.41
N ILE A 19 -10.25 -9.14 -11.33
CA ILE A 19 -8.86 -9.60 -11.15
C ILE A 19 -7.81 -8.52 -11.44
N GLY A 20 -8.23 -7.35 -11.92
CA GLY A 20 -7.31 -6.26 -12.29
C GLY A 20 -7.00 -5.27 -11.16
N TYR A 21 -7.49 -5.50 -9.95
CA TYR A 21 -7.30 -4.59 -8.81
C TYR A 21 -6.89 -5.34 -7.54
N PRO A 22 -6.12 -4.70 -6.64
CA PRO A 22 -5.48 -5.35 -5.51
C PRO A 22 -6.43 -5.54 -4.31
N VAL A 23 -7.53 -6.28 -4.49
CA VAL A 23 -8.51 -6.56 -3.43
C VAL A 23 -8.58 -8.04 -3.19
N ALA A 24 -8.20 -8.50 -1.99
CA ALA A 24 -8.44 -9.88 -1.56
C ALA A 24 -9.93 -10.13 -1.35
N THR A 25 -10.40 -11.35 -1.63
CA THR A 25 -11.83 -11.71 -1.57
C THR A 25 -12.12 -12.90 -0.64
N ASP A 26 -11.10 -13.45 0.03
CA ASP A 26 -11.18 -14.59 0.95
C ASP A 26 -11.49 -14.21 2.41
N TYR A 27 -11.99 -13.02 2.64
CA TYR A 27 -12.25 -12.50 3.97
C TYR A 27 -13.71 -12.74 4.41
N ASP A 28 -13.88 -12.86 5.71
CA ASP A 28 -15.17 -12.84 6.39
C ASP A 28 -15.03 -12.04 7.70
N TYR A 29 -15.75 -10.94 7.78
CA TYR A 29 -15.81 -10.05 8.93
C TYR A 29 -17.20 -10.06 9.60
N SER A 30 -17.99 -11.09 9.39
CA SER A 30 -19.36 -11.18 9.92
C SER A 30 -19.42 -11.06 11.44
N GLU A 31 -18.38 -11.51 12.16
CA GLU A 31 -18.27 -11.35 13.61
C GLU A 31 -18.21 -9.87 14.07
N LEU A 32 -17.82 -8.96 13.19
CA LEU A 32 -17.78 -7.52 13.48
C LEU A 32 -19.09 -6.79 13.14
N TYR A 33 -20.01 -7.40 12.41
CA TYR A 33 -21.26 -6.75 11.99
C TYR A 33 -22.12 -6.25 13.16
N PRO A 34 -22.25 -6.95 14.30
CA PRO A 34 -22.97 -6.41 15.44
C PRO A 34 -22.41 -5.09 16.00
N LEU A 35 -21.10 -4.83 15.79
CA LEU A 35 -20.45 -3.59 16.23
C LEU A 35 -20.77 -2.40 15.33
N MET A 36 -21.21 -2.63 14.08
CA MET A 36 -21.58 -1.55 13.13
C MET A 36 -22.81 -0.74 13.55
N GLN A 37 -23.60 -1.21 14.52
CA GLN A 37 -24.70 -0.43 15.08
C GLN A 37 -24.25 0.63 16.10
N TYR A 38 -22.95 0.66 16.47
CA TYR A 38 -22.41 1.63 17.41
C TYR A 38 -21.48 2.61 16.71
N SER A 39 -21.50 3.87 17.13
CA SER A 39 -20.56 4.89 16.65
C SER A 39 -19.26 4.80 17.43
N ILE A 40 -18.32 3.96 16.96
CA ILE A 40 -16.99 3.80 17.57
C ILE A 40 -16.03 4.76 16.88
N ASN A 41 -15.52 5.75 17.64
CA ASN A 41 -14.73 6.85 17.11
C ASN A 41 -13.41 7.02 17.87
N ASN A 42 -12.28 6.72 17.20
CA ASN A 42 -10.94 6.92 17.75
C ASN A 42 -10.49 8.37 17.53
N VAL A 43 -10.63 9.22 18.53
CA VAL A 43 -10.25 10.64 18.47
C VAL A 43 -8.90 10.87 19.13
N GLY A 44 -8.03 11.68 18.49
CA GLY A 44 -6.72 12.06 19.02
C GLY A 44 -5.66 10.95 18.92
N ASP A 45 -4.60 11.08 19.71
CA ASP A 45 -3.47 10.15 19.72
C ASP A 45 -3.92 8.73 20.13
N PRO A 46 -3.61 7.66 19.34
CA PRO A 46 -3.96 6.28 19.66
C PRO A 46 -3.41 5.79 21.01
N PHE A 47 -2.30 6.35 21.47
CA PHE A 47 -1.59 5.94 22.69
C PHE A 47 -2.04 6.71 23.94
N ILE A 48 -3.02 7.62 23.80
CA ILE A 48 -3.59 8.39 24.91
C ILE A 48 -5.10 8.10 24.98
N GLU A 49 -5.55 7.61 26.13
CA GLU A 49 -6.99 7.37 26.35
C GLU A 49 -7.77 8.69 26.32
N SER A 50 -9.02 8.63 25.87
CA SER A 50 -9.93 9.80 25.81
C SER A 50 -11.27 9.46 26.44
N TYR A 51 -12.28 9.06 25.67
CA TYR A 51 -13.61 8.68 26.12
C TYR A 51 -13.92 7.21 25.76
N ASP A 52 -15.01 6.65 26.31
CA ASP A 52 -15.26 5.20 26.28
C ASP A 52 -15.66 4.64 24.91
N MET A 53 -16.37 5.44 24.08
CA MET A 53 -16.86 5.00 22.75
C MET A 53 -15.73 5.00 21.70
N GLN A 54 -14.65 4.31 21.99
CA GLN A 54 -13.44 4.17 21.18
C GLN A 54 -12.87 2.75 21.28
N CYS A 55 -11.97 2.39 20.38
CA CYS A 55 -11.28 1.09 20.39
C CYS A 55 -9.76 1.25 20.18
N LYS A 56 -9.14 2.26 20.78
CA LYS A 56 -7.71 2.55 20.66
C LYS A 56 -6.81 1.41 21.13
N SER A 57 -7.28 0.56 22.06
CA SER A 57 -6.52 -0.64 22.47
C SER A 57 -6.27 -1.57 21.28
N PHE A 58 -7.27 -1.79 20.43
CA PHE A 58 -7.12 -2.58 19.21
C PHE A 58 -6.22 -1.88 18.18
N GLU A 59 -6.33 -0.56 18.04
CA GLU A 59 -5.48 0.24 17.17
C GLU A 59 -4.00 0.13 17.60
N ARG A 60 -3.71 0.19 18.91
CA ARG A 60 -2.35 -0.01 19.46
C ARG A 60 -1.80 -1.40 19.16
N GLU A 61 -2.62 -2.45 19.25
CA GLU A 61 -2.18 -3.80 18.87
C GLU A 61 -1.84 -3.90 17.39
N VAL A 62 -2.61 -3.26 16.52
CA VAL A 62 -2.32 -3.17 15.08
C VAL A 62 -0.97 -2.47 14.85
N VAL A 63 -0.76 -1.32 15.49
CA VAL A 63 0.49 -0.56 15.38
C VAL A 63 1.67 -1.38 15.90
N SER A 64 1.51 -2.06 17.03
CA SER A 64 2.55 -2.93 17.62
C SER A 64 2.90 -4.11 16.72
N PHE A 65 1.90 -4.75 16.12
CA PHE A 65 2.12 -5.83 15.15
C PHE A 65 2.97 -5.35 13.97
N TYR A 66 2.61 -4.21 13.35
CA TYR A 66 3.37 -3.70 12.21
C TYR A 66 4.72 -3.11 12.61
N ALA A 67 4.86 -2.57 13.82
CA ALA A 67 6.15 -2.13 14.33
C ALA A 67 7.14 -3.30 14.42
N GLU A 68 6.70 -4.45 14.96
CA GLU A 68 7.48 -5.68 14.96
C GLU A 68 7.71 -6.22 13.54
N PHE A 69 6.68 -6.19 12.70
CA PHE A 69 6.71 -6.72 11.34
C PHE A 69 7.69 -5.97 10.42
N PHE A 70 7.91 -4.68 10.67
CA PHE A 70 8.85 -3.82 9.94
C PHE A 70 10.11 -3.46 10.73
N ASN A 71 10.46 -4.24 11.76
CA ASN A 71 11.67 -4.03 12.56
C ASN A 71 11.83 -2.59 13.07
N ALA A 72 10.73 -1.96 13.49
CA ALA A 72 10.76 -0.62 14.02
C ALA A 72 11.42 -0.60 15.41
N PRO A 73 12.19 0.45 15.76
CA PRO A 73 12.83 0.55 17.07
C PRO A 73 11.81 0.53 18.21
N ALA A 74 12.00 -0.35 19.20
CA ALA A 74 11.02 -0.61 20.26
C ALA A 74 10.55 0.66 21.00
N ASN A 75 11.44 1.63 21.21
CA ASN A 75 11.15 2.87 21.93
C ASN A 75 10.98 4.10 21.04
N ASN A 76 11.02 3.94 19.71
CA ASN A 76 10.96 5.06 18.76
C ASN A 76 10.07 4.74 17.55
N HIS A 77 8.89 4.15 17.80
CA HIS A 77 7.85 4.03 16.78
C HIS A 77 6.53 4.60 17.28
N TRP A 78 5.75 5.04 16.34
CA TRP A 78 4.37 5.50 16.54
C TRP A 78 3.61 5.28 15.23
N GLY A 79 2.32 5.18 15.31
CA GLY A 79 1.48 5.00 14.13
C GLY A 79 0.02 5.02 14.48
N TYR A 80 -0.82 4.98 13.46
CA TYR A 80 -2.27 4.90 13.61
C TYR A 80 -2.91 4.21 12.40
N VAL A 81 -4.17 3.80 12.58
CA VAL A 81 -4.99 3.24 11.51
C VAL A 81 -5.65 4.37 10.72
N THR A 82 -5.34 4.42 9.43
CA THR A 82 -5.77 5.45 8.47
C THR A 82 -7.01 5.00 7.68
N ASN A 83 -7.60 5.92 6.89
CA ASN A 83 -8.66 5.59 5.93
C ASN A 83 -8.13 4.95 4.61
N GLY A 84 -6.84 4.70 4.53
CA GLY A 84 -6.18 4.07 3.37
C GLY A 84 -4.73 4.53 3.21
N GLY A 85 -4.00 3.90 2.27
CA GLY A 85 -2.58 4.21 2.00
C GLY A 85 -2.34 5.67 1.61
N SER A 86 -3.28 6.30 0.88
CA SER A 86 -3.15 7.71 0.49
C SER A 86 -3.09 8.67 1.69
N GLU A 87 -3.84 8.39 2.76
CA GLU A 87 -3.74 9.15 4.02
C GLU A 87 -2.42 8.84 4.72
N GLY A 88 -1.96 7.58 4.71
CA GLY A 88 -0.66 7.21 5.27
C GLY A 88 0.49 7.95 4.57
N ASN A 89 0.47 8.02 3.24
CA ASN A 89 1.43 8.78 2.45
C ASN A 89 1.33 10.29 2.73
N LEU A 90 0.11 10.83 2.86
CA LEU A 90 -0.11 12.23 3.22
C LEU A 90 0.49 12.56 4.58
N TYR A 91 0.27 11.68 5.57
CA TYR A 91 0.81 11.85 6.91
C TYR A 91 2.34 11.86 6.92
N ALA A 92 2.96 10.92 6.22
CA ALA A 92 4.40 10.84 6.11
C ALA A 92 5.02 12.09 5.44
N LEU A 93 4.41 12.57 4.36
CA LEU A 93 4.82 13.79 3.68
C LEU A 93 4.60 15.04 4.56
N TYR A 94 3.52 15.07 5.33
CA TYR A 94 3.28 16.13 6.32
C TYR A 94 4.41 16.17 7.35
N LEU A 95 4.80 15.03 7.94
CA LEU A 95 5.94 14.94 8.84
C LEU A 95 7.26 15.40 8.17
N ALA A 96 7.53 14.91 6.97
CA ALA A 96 8.72 15.25 6.21
C ALA A 96 8.81 16.78 5.95
N ARG A 97 7.68 17.42 5.62
CA ARG A 97 7.60 18.87 5.45
C ARG A 97 7.90 19.63 6.75
N GLU A 98 7.35 19.18 7.87
CA GLU A 98 7.59 19.83 9.18
C GLU A 98 9.06 19.66 9.61
N LEU A 99 9.69 18.54 9.27
CA LEU A 99 11.12 18.31 9.52
C LEU A 99 12.01 19.12 8.58
N TYR A 100 11.62 19.19 7.31
CA TYR A 100 12.40 19.78 6.22
C TYR A 100 11.54 20.70 5.34
N PRO A 101 11.16 21.91 5.84
CA PRO A 101 10.23 22.81 5.14
C PRO A 101 10.66 23.21 3.71
N ASN A 102 11.96 23.20 3.45
CA ASN A 102 12.54 23.53 2.14
C ASN A 102 13.07 22.28 1.41
N GLY A 103 12.78 21.07 1.93
CA GLY A 103 13.20 19.81 1.32
C GLY A 103 12.55 19.58 -0.04
N ILE A 104 13.24 18.82 -0.89
CA ILE A 104 12.72 18.39 -2.20
C ILE A 104 12.29 16.93 -2.10
N VAL A 105 11.08 16.63 -2.58
CA VAL A 105 10.56 15.27 -2.65
C VAL A 105 10.92 14.64 -3.99
N TYR A 106 11.59 13.50 -3.94
CA TYR A 106 11.93 12.67 -5.12
C TYR A 106 11.03 11.46 -5.14
N TYR A 107 10.37 11.22 -6.25
CA TYR A 107 9.47 10.09 -6.48
C TYR A 107 9.52 9.65 -7.94
N SER A 108 9.29 8.37 -8.23
CA SER A 108 9.38 7.88 -9.61
C SER A 108 8.10 8.11 -10.41
N GLU A 109 8.21 8.06 -11.73
CA GLU A 109 7.06 8.12 -12.67
C GLU A 109 6.02 7.05 -12.37
N ALA A 110 6.46 5.88 -11.84
CA ALA A 110 5.58 4.77 -11.49
C ALA A 110 4.90 4.93 -10.12
N THR A 111 5.17 6.02 -9.39
CA THR A 111 4.58 6.31 -8.08
C THR A 111 3.07 6.53 -8.21
N HIS A 112 2.30 6.01 -7.26
CA HIS A 112 0.85 6.14 -7.24
C HIS A 112 0.41 7.62 -7.32
N TYR A 113 -0.59 7.92 -8.15
CA TYR A 113 -1.05 9.29 -8.45
C TYR A 113 -1.44 10.12 -7.20
N SER A 114 -1.80 9.45 -6.09
CA SER A 114 -2.15 10.14 -4.84
C SER A 114 -0.99 10.92 -4.25
N VAL A 115 0.26 10.55 -4.55
CA VAL A 115 1.45 11.26 -4.06
C VAL A 115 1.51 12.67 -4.67
N GLN A 116 1.31 12.81 -5.98
CA GLN A 116 1.26 14.13 -6.62
C GLN A 116 0.17 15.02 -6.00
N LYS A 117 -1.00 14.44 -5.73
CA LYS A 117 -2.10 15.15 -5.06
C LYS A 117 -1.71 15.58 -3.64
N ASN A 118 -1.05 14.71 -2.88
CA ASN A 118 -0.57 15.03 -1.53
C ASN A 118 0.49 16.14 -1.56
N LEU A 119 1.43 16.10 -2.51
CA LEU A 119 2.46 17.12 -2.69
C LEU A 119 1.84 18.50 -3.01
N HIS A 120 0.82 18.51 -3.87
CA HIS A 120 0.07 19.74 -4.16
C HIS A 120 -0.65 20.28 -2.92
N LEU A 121 -1.36 19.42 -2.17
CA LEU A 121 -2.04 19.82 -0.93
C LEU A 121 -1.09 20.38 0.12
N LEU A 122 0.10 19.81 0.23
CA LEU A 122 1.13 20.23 1.20
C LEU A 122 2.03 21.37 0.68
N ASN A 123 1.86 21.79 -0.59
CA ASN A 123 2.69 22.79 -1.26
C ASN A 123 4.19 22.45 -1.18
N MET A 124 4.55 21.18 -1.43
CA MET A 124 5.93 20.70 -1.39
C MET A 124 6.57 20.73 -2.77
N LYS A 125 7.85 21.14 -2.81
CA LYS A 125 8.67 21.03 -4.03
C LYS A 125 8.98 19.56 -4.31
N SER A 126 8.97 19.16 -5.58
CA SER A 126 9.25 17.79 -5.96
C SER A 126 9.96 17.67 -7.31
N ILE A 127 10.65 16.57 -7.49
CA ILE A 127 11.31 16.17 -8.74
C ILE A 127 10.84 14.75 -9.04
N VAL A 128 10.35 14.54 -10.27
CA VAL A 128 9.99 13.22 -10.79
C VAL A 128 11.26 12.56 -11.29
N ILE A 129 11.48 11.32 -10.86
CA ILE A 129 12.60 10.47 -11.27
C ILE A 129 12.09 9.46 -12.29
N ARG A 130 12.86 9.21 -13.33
CA ARG A 130 12.52 8.18 -14.33
C ARG A 130 12.34 6.80 -13.68
N SER A 131 11.58 5.96 -14.33
CA SER A 131 11.46 4.55 -13.97
C SER A 131 12.26 3.67 -14.91
N GLN A 132 12.82 2.59 -14.38
CA GLN A 132 13.38 1.50 -15.16
C GLN A 132 12.27 0.73 -15.90
N PRO A 133 12.59 -0.10 -16.92
CA PRO A 133 11.57 -0.85 -17.67
C PRO A 133 10.69 -1.77 -16.83
N ASN A 134 11.17 -2.23 -15.67
CA ASN A 134 10.40 -3.04 -14.74
C ASN A 134 9.50 -2.21 -13.79
N GLY A 135 9.59 -0.87 -13.84
CA GLY A 135 8.84 0.08 -13.01
C GLY A 135 9.55 0.50 -11.72
N GLU A 136 10.75 0.01 -11.45
CA GLU A 136 11.60 0.45 -10.33
C GLU A 136 12.17 1.84 -10.60
N MET A 137 12.48 2.60 -9.57
CA MET A 137 13.13 3.92 -9.69
C MET A 137 14.48 3.82 -10.42
N ASP A 138 14.78 4.74 -11.30
CA ASP A 138 16.10 4.88 -11.92
C ASP A 138 17.06 5.57 -10.94
N TYR A 139 17.97 4.79 -10.34
CA TYR A 139 18.91 5.31 -9.34
C TYR A 139 20.00 6.20 -9.91
N GLU A 140 20.31 6.09 -11.20
CA GLU A 140 21.25 7.00 -11.86
C GLU A 140 20.63 8.38 -12.02
N ASP A 141 19.38 8.43 -12.44
CA ASP A 141 18.61 9.67 -12.53
C ASP A 141 18.41 10.29 -11.12
N LEU A 142 18.03 9.48 -10.14
CA LEU A 142 17.95 9.92 -8.74
C LEU A 142 19.27 10.56 -8.27
N ALA A 143 20.39 9.90 -8.53
CA ALA A 143 21.71 10.34 -8.13
C ALA A 143 22.08 11.68 -8.79
N GLN A 144 21.79 11.86 -10.08
CA GLN A 144 22.00 13.11 -10.81
C GLN A 144 21.16 14.23 -10.23
N MET A 145 19.86 14.00 -9.99
CA MET A 145 18.96 15.02 -9.45
C MET A 145 19.34 15.42 -8.02
N ILE A 146 19.76 14.47 -7.17
CA ILE A 146 20.27 14.76 -5.83
C ILE A 146 21.56 15.59 -5.91
N GLN A 147 22.49 15.24 -6.80
CA GLN A 147 23.75 15.97 -6.97
C GLN A 147 23.51 17.42 -7.35
N LEU A 148 22.59 17.70 -8.26
CA LEU A 148 22.24 19.06 -8.69
C LEU A 148 21.62 19.89 -7.54
N ASN A 149 20.96 19.25 -6.60
CA ASN A 149 20.21 19.86 -5.51
C ASN A 149 20.81 19.56 -4.11
N ARG A 150 22.07 19.18 -4.02
CA ARG A 150 22.72 18.64 -2.80
C ARG A 150 22.70 19.56 -1.57
N GLN A 151 22.36 20.83 -1.74
CA GLN A 151 22.21 21.79 -0.64
C GLN A 151 20.83 21.72 0.03
N GLN A 152 19.87 21.01 -0.58
CA GLN A 152 18.54 20.84 -0.06
C GLN A 152 18.43 19.53 0.73
N SER A 153 17.53 19.50 1.71
CA SER A 153 17.15 18.25 2.34
C SER A 153 16.43 17.35 1.34
N VAL A 154 16.71 16.06 1.39
CA VAL A 154 16.19 15.07 0.45
C VAL A 154 15.05 14.28 1.10
N ILE A 155 13.88 14.27 0.47
CA ILE A 155 12.73 13.45 0.89
C ILE A 155 12.47 12.44 -0.22
N ILE A 156 12.49 11.16 0.09
CA ILE A 156 12.28 10.08 -0.88
C ILE A 156 10.93 9.43 -0.64
N MET A 157 10.15 9.27 -1.70
CA MET A 157 8.99 8.38 -1.77
C MET A 157 9.42 7.10 -2.46
N ALA A 158 9.79 6.08 -1.69
CA ALA A 158 10.14 4.76 -2.20
C ALA A 158 8.88 3.90 -2.38
N ASN A 159 8.69 3.33 -3.56
CA ASN A 159 7.56 2.44 -3.82
C ASN A 159 7.92 1.01 -3.47
N ILE A 160 7.17 0.39 -2.59
CA ILE A 160 7.30 -1.04 -2.27
C ILE A 160 6.10 -1.77 -2.89
N GLY A 161 6.14 -1.85 -4.21
CA GLY A 161 5.06 -2.35 -5.06
C GLY A 161 4.35 -1.23 -5.82
N THR A 162 4.90 -0.84 -6.98
CA THR A 162 4.27 0.14 -7.90
C THR A 162 2.94 -0.37 -8.44
N THR A 163 2.03 0.52 -8.78
CA THR A 163 0.64 0.17 -9.17
C THR A 163 0.56 -0.79 -10.35
N MET A 164 1.32 -0.56 -11.42
CA MET A 164 1.18 -1.34 -12.66
C MET A 164 2.03 -2.59 -12.69
N THR A 165 3.21 -2.57 -12.08
CA THR A 165 4.20 -3.64 -12.23
C THR A 165 4.61 -4.29 -10.90
N GLU A 166 4.16 -3.73 -9.77
CA GLU A 166 4.57 -4.15 -8.43
C GLU A 166 6.10 -4.15 -8.24
N ALA A 167 6.79 -3.21 -8.93
CA ALA A 167 8.21 -2.98 -8.74
C ALA A 167 8.51 -2.44 -7.34
N LYS A 168 9.70 -2.72 -6.84
CA LYS A 168 10.12 -2.37 -5.49
C LYS A 168 11.40 -1.56 -5.54
N ASP A 169 11.34 -0.34 -5.02
CA ASP A 169 12.50 0.52 -4.91
C ASP A 169 13.44 0.02 -3.78
N SER A 170 14.73 0.01 -4.04
CA SER A 170 15.76 -0.45 -3.09
C SER A 170 16.14 0.67 -2.11
N VAL A 171 15.69 0.57 -0.88
CA VAL A 171 16.08 1.50 0.20
C VAL A 171 17.59 1.47 0.46
N PRO A 172 18.29 0.32 0.47
CA PRO A 172 19.73 0.29 0.56
C PRO A 172 20.43 1.11 -0.54
N THR A 173 20.04 0.94 -1.81
CA THR A 173 20.61 1.69 -2.94
C THR A 173 20.34 3.19 -2.83
N ILE A 174 19.14 3.57 -2.39
CA ILE A 174 18.81 4.97 -2.10
C ILE A 174 19.76 5.52 -1.01
N LYS A 175 19.97 4.79 0.08
CA LYS A 175 20.89 5.20 1.16
C LYS A 175 22.34 5.31 0.70
N GLU A 176 22.80 4.37 -0.12
CA GLU A 176 24.13 4.46 -0.74
C GLU A 176 24.29 5.74 -1.56
N THR A 177 23.25 6.11 -2.33
CA THR A 177 23.21 7.34 -3.10
C THR A 177 23.28 8.58 -2.18
N LEU A 178 22.49 8.61 -1.12
CA LEU A 178 22.52 9.70 -0.14
C LEU A 178 23.89 9.83 0.52
N ASN A 179 24.52 8.74 0.89
CA ASN A 179 25.86 8.69 1.49
C ASN A 179 26.94 9.17 0.51
N LYS A 180 26.88 8.71 -0.75
CA LYS A 180 27.81 9.11 -1.82
C LYS A 180 27.87 10.64 -2.01
N TYR A 181 26.72 11.30 -1.91
CA TYR A 181 26.65 12.77 -2.05
C TYR A 181 26.71 13.52 -0.72
N ALA A 182 27.00 12.82 0.39
CA ALA A 182 27.11 13.36 1.74
C ALA A 182 25.85 14.16 2.18
N ILE A 183 24.68 13.65 1.83
CA ILE A 183 23.40 14.25 2.23
C ILE A 183 23.21 14.05 3.72
N LYS A 184 23.18 15.15 4.48
CA LYS A 184 23.08 15.12 5.95
C LYS A 184 21.64 15.09 6.45
N SER A 185 20.71 15.57 5.63
CA SER A 185 19.29 15.72 6.00
C SER A 185 18.42 15.00 4.98
N SER A 186 17.88 13.85 5.37
CA SER A 186 17.02 13.05 4.51
C SER A 186 15.84 12.46 5.27
N TYR A 187 14.79 12.11 4.53
CA TYR A 187 13.63 11.37 5.00
C TYR A 187 13.23 10.36 3.94
N ILE A 188 13.10 9.10 4.31
CA ILE A 188 12.69 8.02 3.40
C ILE A 188 11.34 7.49 3.85
N HIS A 189 10.32 7.71 3.04
CA HIS A 189 9.00 7.10 3.19
C HIS A 189 8.85 5.93 2.23
N CYS A 190 8.36 4.80 2.74
CA CYS A 190 8.04 3.63 1.95
C CYS A 190 6.53 3.51 1.77
N ASP A 191 6.04 3.78 0.54
CA ASP A 191 4.68 3.42 0.14
C ASP A 191 4.64 1.91 -0.13
N ALA A 192 4.24 1.17 0.88
CA ALA A 192 4.16 -0.29 0.85
C ALA A 192 2.70 -0.78 0.80
N ALA A 193 1.84 -0.03 0.09
CA ALA A 193 0.39 -0.18 0.10
C ALA A 193 -0.11 -1.61 -0.15
N LEU A 194 0.51 -2.36 -1.06
CA LEU A 194 0.19 -3.77 -1.30
C LEU A 194 1.26 -4.69 -0.68
N ALA A 195 2.48 -4.54 -1.13
CA ALA A 195 3.54 -5.52 -0.87
C ALA A 195 4.05 -5.50 0.59
N GLY A 196 3.86 -4.41 1.32
CA GLY A 196 4.23 -4.32 2.73
C GLY A 196 3.52 -5.33 3.63
N SER A 197 2.32 -5.76 3.27
CA SER A 197 1.58 -6.74 4.07
C SER A 197 2.09 -8.17 3.94
N TYR A 198 2.94 -8.49 2.95
CA TYR A 198 3.38 -9.87 2.74
C TYR A 198 4.90 -10.05 2.53
N LEU A 199 5.62 -9.06 2.00
CA LEU A 199 7.07 -9.19 1.72
C LEU A 199 7.91 -9.61 2.94
N PRO A 200 7.68 -9.07 4.15
CA PRO A 200 8.44 -9.51 5.33
C PRO A 200 8.27 -10.99 5.66
N LEU A 201 7.13 -11.60 5.28
CA LEU A 201 6.90 -13.05 5.45
C LEU A 201 7.80 -13.91 4.56
N LEU A 202 8.31 -13.33 3.48
CA LEU A 202 9.21 -13.97 2.52
C LEU A 202 10.69 -13.66 2.83
N GLY A 203 10.99 -12.96 3.93
CA GLY A 203 12.32 -12.48 4.26
C GLY A 203 12.81 -11.33 3.34
N ALA A 204 11.90 -10.66 2.64
CA ALA A 204 12.20 -9.54 1.72
C ALA A 204 11.77 -8.20 2.37
N SER A 205 12.47 -7.78 3.42
CA SER A 205 12.15 -6.58 4.22
C SER A 205 13.22 -5.50 4.17
N ASP A 206 14.03 -5.45 3.13
CA ASP A 206 15.10 -4.47 2.92
C ASP A 206 14.62 -3.01 2.74
N PHE A 207 13.31 -2.78 2.90
CA PHE A 207 12.67 -1.48 2.93
C PHE A 207 12.22 -1.02 4.33
N ASP A 208 12.47 -1.79 5.38
CA ASP A 208 11.97 -1.54 6.73
C ASP A 208 12.80 -0.51 7.52
N PHE A 209 12.43 -0.29 8.79
CA PHE A 209 13.12 0.67 9.66
C PHE A 209 14.58 0.30 9.94
N ALA A 210 14.91 -1.00 10.00
CA ALA A 210 16.29 -1.44 10.19
C ALA A 210 17.16 -1.14 8.96
N HIS A 211 16.57 -1.12 7.77
CA HIS A 211 17.24 -0.76 6.51
C HIS A 211 17.22 0.73 6.21
N GLY A 212 16.45 1.53 6.96
CA GLY A 212 16.57 2.98 6.93
C GLY A 212 15.32 3.74 6.55
N ALA A 213 14.16 3.10 6.50
CA ALA A 213 12.90 3.84 6.41
C ALA A 213 12.70 4.76 7.62
N ASP A 214 12.11 5.91 7.37
CA ASP A 214 11.66 6.86 8.40
C ASP A 214 10.17 6.73 8.68
N SER A 215 9.43 6.23 7.68
CA SER A 215 8.01 5.90 7.77
C SER A 215 7.61 4.87 6.71
N ILE A 216 6.56 4.10 7.01
CA ILE A 216 5.99 3.09 6.11
C ILE A 216 4.48 3.19 6.16
N ALA A 217 3.82 3.16 5.00
CA ALA A 217 2.36 3.10 4.90
C ALA A 217 1.91 1.86 4.14
N ILE A 218 0.85 1.22 4.63
CA ILE A 218 0.18 0.08 3.99
C ILE A 218 -1.30 0.36 3.77
N SER A 219 -1.91 -0.35 2.82
CA SER A 219 -3.36 -0.39 2.63
C SER A 219 -3.92 -1.72 3.13
N GLY A 220 -4.61 -1.72 4.27
CA GLY A 220 -5.16 -2.93 4.85
C GLY A 220 -6.29 -3.54 3.99
N HIS A 221 -7.04 -2.71 3.27
CA HIS A 221 -8.11 -3.17 2.37
C HIS A 221 -7.62 -3.93 1.13
N LYS A 222 -6.30 -3.92 0.85
CA LYS A 222 -5.73 -4.68 -0.28
C LYS A 222 -5.51 -6.15 0.10
N PHE A 223 -4.37 -6.47 0.71
CA PHE A 223 -3.97 -7.86 1.00
C PHE A 223 -4.87 -8.57 2.03
N PHE A 224 -5.31 -7.89 3.08
CA PHE A 224 -6.25 -8.49 4.02
C PHE A 224 -7.67 -8.61 3.44
N GLY A 225 -8.01 -7.73 2.49
CA GLY A 225 -9.37 -7.55 2.01
C GLY A 225 -10.25 -6.92 3.08
N SER A 226 -11.06 -5.95 2.71
CA SER A 226 -11.96 -5.30 3.64
C SER A 226 -13.09 -4.65 2.88
N PRO A 227 -14.33 -4.72 3.38
CA PRO A 227 -15.45 -3.99 2.77
C PRO A 227 -15.34 -2.48 2.98
N ILE A 228 -14.45 -2.03 3.88
CA ILE A 228 -14.22 -0.63 4.20
C ILE A 228 -12.74 -0.31 3.96
N THR A 229 -12.46 0.76 3.22
CA THR A 229 -11.09 1.20 2.98
C THR A 229 -10.40 1.56 4.29
N ASN A 230 -9.20 1.02 4.50
CA ASN A 230 -8.37 1.29 5.66
C ASN A 230 -6.89 1.11 5.31
N GLY A 231 -6.03 1.55 6.20
CA GLY A 231 -4.59 1.41 6.09
C GLY A 231 -3.92 1.62 7.44
N VAL A 232 -2.61 1.52 7.47
CA VAL A 232 -1.79 1.80 8.66
C VAL A 232 -0.59 2.63 8.23
N VAL A 233 -0.24 3.63 9.01
CA VAL A 233 1.01 4.35 8.87
C VAL A 233 1.84 4.18 10.13
N LEU A 234 3.12 3.89 9.94
CA LEU A 234 4.14 3.84 10.98
C LEU A 234 5.22 4.87 10.70
N VAL A 235 5.67 5.54 11.75
CA VAL A 235 6.69 6.59 11.69
C VAL A 235 7.61 6.51 12.90
N LYS A 236 8.79 7.13 12.84
CA LYS A 236 9.61 7.35 14.02
C LYS A 236 8.91 8.29 14.99
N LYS A 237 8.74 7.88 16.24
CA LYS A 237 8.05 8.65 17.29
C LYS A 237 8.63 10.05 17.48
N SER A 238 9.95 10.16 17.43
CA SER A 238 10.67 11.45 17.56
C SER A 238 10.25 12.48 16.50
N TYR A 239 9.76 12.06 15.35
CA TYR A 239 9.26 12.96 14.31
C TYR A 239 7.83 13.42 14.59
N LYS A 240 6.96 12.51 15.02
CA LYS A 240 5.58 12.80 15.42
C LYS A 240 5.54 13.82 16.57
N ASP A 241 6.44 13.71 17.54
CA ASP A 241 6.46 14.58 18.71
C ASP A 241 6.66 16.08 18.36
N ARG A 242 7.11 16.40 17.14
CA ARG A 242 7.27 17.78 16.64
C ARG A 242 5.97 18.43 16.18
N ILE A 243 4.92 17.65 15.88
CA ILE A 243 3.67 18.17 15.31
C ILE A 243 2.48 18.09 16.27
N GLY A 244 2.64 17.47 17.43
CA GLY A 244 1.58 17.27 18.40
C GLY A 244 0.97 18.57 18.90
N ARG A 245 -0.36 18.68 18.86
CA ARG A 245 -1.12 19.82 19.39
C ARG A 245 -2.08 19.35 20.47
N SER A 246 -2.10 20.06 21.60
CA SER A 246 -3.06 19.79 22.68
C SER A 246 -4.44 20.32 22.32
N ILE A 247 -5.47 19.49 22.47
CA ILE A 247 -6.85 19.84 22.18
C ILE A 247 -7.68 19.69 23.47
N ASN A 248 -8.09 20.80 24.05
CA ASN A 248 -8.71 20.82 25.40
C ASN A 248 -10.01 20.02 25.48
N TYR A 249 -10.91 20.09 24.49
CA TYR A 249 -12.23 19.43 24.59
C TYR A 249 -12.18 17.92 24.39
N ILE A 250 -11.12 17.36 23.81
CA ILE A 250 -10.91 15.92 23.71
C ILE A 250 -9.93 15.38 24.78
N GLY A 251 -9.33 16.27 25.54
CA GLY A 251 -8.44 15.93 26.65
C GLY A 251 -7.12 15.23 26.22
N THR A 252 -6.73 15.30 24.94
CA THR A 252 -5.56 14.60 24.43
C THR A 252 -4.82 15.41 23.37
N LEU A 253 -3.61 14.97 23.01
CA LEU A 253 -2.91 15.44 21.82
C LEU A 253 -3.58 14.88 20.57
N ASP A 254 -3.64 15.69 19.53
CA ASP A 254 -3.94 15.22 18.17
C ASP A 254 -2.72 15.39 17.29
N THR A 255 -2.33 14.29 16.65
CA THR A 255 -1.19 14.22 15.74
C THR A 255 -1.56 13.54 14.43
N THR A 256 -2.84 13.19 14.25
CA THR A 256 -3.37 12.50 13.07
C THR A 256 -3.87 13.49 12.03
N ILE A 257 -4.15 13.05 10.80
CA ILE A 257 -4.68 13.92 9.74
C ILE A 257 -6.16 14.24 10.00
N THR A 258 -6.96 13.24 10.37
CA THR A 258 -8.39 13.40 10.60
C THR A 258 -8.69 13.43 12.10
N GLY A 259 -9.48 14.38 12.56
CA GLY A 259 -9.84 14.50 13.98
C GLY A 259 -10.65 13.29 14.47
N SER A 260 -11.69 12.89 13.75
CA SER A 260 -12.45 11.66 13.98
C SER A 260 -11.95 10.55 13.07
N ARG A 261 -11.68 9.37 13.63
CA ARG A 261 -11.28 8.18 12.89
C ARG A 261 -12.23 7.02 13.18
N SER A 262 -12.57 6.25 12.14
CA SER A 262 -13.43 5.09 12.29
C SER A 262 -12.75 4.01 13.15
N GLY A 263 -13.36 3.70 14.30
CA GLY A 263 -12.93 2.56 15.12
C GLY A 263 -13.10 1.22 14.40
N MET A 264 -14.08 1.13 13.49
CA MET A 264 -14.27 -0.08 12.67
C MET A 264 -13.04 -0.39 11.80
N ASN A 265 -12.33 0.63 11.30
CA ASN A 265 -11.09 0.42 10.55
C ASN A 265 -10.03 -0.29 11.40
N ALA A 266 -9.86 0.14 12.66
CA ALA A 266 -8.94 -0.50 13.60
C ALA A 266 -9.36 -1.93 13.93
N LEU A 267 -10.65 -2.15 14.19
CA LEU A 267 -11.20 -3.49 14.47
C LEU A 267 -11.04 -4.45 13.29
N ILE A 268 -11.29 -4.00 12.07
CA ILE A 268 -11.14 -4.85 10.86
C ILE A 268 -9.68 -5.28 10.69
N VAL A 269 -8.73 -4.35 10.76
CA VAL A 269 -7.31 -4.69 10.59
C VAL A 269 -6.84 -5.60 11.73
N TRP A 270 -7.22 -5.29 12.97
CA TRP A 270 -6.91 -6.12 14.14
C TRP A 270 -7.46 -7.55 13.99
N TYR A 271 -8.75 -7.67 13.61
CA TYR A 271 -9.40 -8.95 13.41
C TYR A 271 -8.70 -9.79 12.33
N ALA A 272 -8.35 -9.16 11.20
CA ALA A 272 -7.60 -9.83 10.13
C ALA A 272 -6.25 -10.37 10.62
N ILE A 273 -5.49 -9.56 11.37
CA ILE A 273 -4.22 -9.96 11.97
C ILE A 273 -4.41 -11.16 12.91
N LYS A 274 -5.44 -11.12 13.78
CA LYS A 274 -5.71 -12.22 14.73
C LYS A 274 -6.20 -13.48 14.03
N LYS A 275 -7.09 -13.34 13.05
CA LYS A 275 -7.68 -14.45 12.30
C LYS A 275 -6.63 -15.21 11.48
N TRP A 276 -5.77 -14.50 10.78
CA TRP A 276 -4.78 -15.12 9.91
C TRP A 276 -3.47 -15.45 10.64
N GLY A 277 -3.01 -14.60 11.54
CA GLY A 277 -1.67 -14.68 12.10
C GLY A 277 -0.59 -14.66 11.03
N ARG A 278 0.67 -14.72 11.40
CA ARG A 278 1.80 -14.75 10.43
C ARG A 278 1.76 -15.98 9.53
N GLU A 279 1.40 -17.13 10.08
CA GLU A 279 1.34 -18.39 9.33
C GLU A 279 0.22 -18.38 8.26
N GLY A 280 -0.98 -17.94 8.63
CA GLY A 280 -2.09 -17.81 7.68
C GLY A 280 -1.80 -16.78 6.61
N MET A 281 -1.19 -15.65 6.97
CA MET A 281 -0.75 -14.64 6.01
C MET A 281 0.30 -15.21 5.03
N LEU A 282 1.28 -15.96 5.52
CA LEU A 282 2.29 -16.63 4.68
C LEU A 282 1.64 -17.63 3.72
N LYS A 283 0.73 -18.48 4.20
CA LYS A 283 0.00 -19.43 3.35
C LYS A 283 -0.76 -18.70 2.23
N ARG A 284 -1.48 -17.64 2.54
CA ARG A 284 -2.18 -16.81 1.54
C ARG A 284 -1.21 -16.21 0.51
N THR A 285 -0.06 -15.72 0.97
CA THR A 285 1.00 -15.18 0.11
C THR A 285 1.54 -16.24 -0.85
N MET A 286 1.87 -17.42 -0.35
CA MET A 286 2.41 -18.52 -1.18
C MET A 286 1.40 -18.97 -2.22
N THR A 287 0.12 -19.13 -1.86
CA THR A 287 -0.96 -19.46 -2.82
C THR A 287 -1.08 -18.39 -3.91
N SER A 288 -1.01 -17.12 -3.55
CA SER A 288 -1.07 -16.00 -4.51
C SER A 288 0.14 -15.96 -5.45
N LEU A 289 1.34 -16.22 -4.94
CA LEU A 289 2.56 -16.34 -5.77
C LEU A 289 2.51 -17.52 -6.73
N ASP A 290 2.00 -18.67 -6.27
CA ASP A 290 1.81 -19.85 -7.14
C ASP A 290 0.79 -19.56 -8.25
N ASN A 291 -0.28 -18.85 -7.93
CA ASN A 291 -1.27 -18.39 -8.91
C ASN A 291 -0.68 -17.41 -9.92
N ALA A 292 0.15 -16.47 -9.49
CA ALA A 292 0.84 -15.55 -10.38
C ALA A 292 1.83 -16.29 -11.31
N ALA A 293 2.58 -17.24 -10.78
CA ALA A 293 3.48 -18.09 -11.56
C ALA A 293 2.71 -18.92 -12.60
N HIS A 294 1.61 -19.56 -12.20
CA HIS A 294 0.73 -20.32 -13.09
C HIS A 294 0.21 -19.43 -14.23
N LEU A 295 -0.40 -18.31 -13.89
CA LEU A 295 -0.94 -17.37 -14.88
C LEU A 295 0.13 -16.95 -15.89
N ARG A 296 1.30 -16.53 -15.41
CA ARG A 296 2.42 -16.10 -16.26
C ARG A 296 2.88 -17.20 -17.21
N VAL A 297 3.03 -18.44 -16.73
CA VAL A 297 3.46 -19.58 -17.54
C VAL A 297 2.45 -19.88 -18.65
N HIS A 298 1.15 -19.94 -18.33
CA HIS A 298 0.12 -20.31 -19.29
C HIS A 298 -0.17 -19.19 -20.29
N LEU A 299 -0.08 -17.91 -19.90
CA LEU A 299 -0.16 -16.79 -20.84
C LEU A 299 0.98 -16.85 -21.85
N ASN A 300 2.21 -17.12 -21.40
CA ASN A 300 3.36 -17.28 -22.30
C ASN A 300 3.21 -18.50 -23.24
N ALA A 301 2.62 -19.58 -22.77
CA ALA A 301 2.35 -20.78 -23.58
C ALA A 301 1.38 -20.52 -24.74
N ILE A 302 0.49 -19.55 -24.62
CA ILE A 302 -0.40 -19.11 -25.69
C ILE A 302 0.15 -17.89 -26.47
N GLY A 303 1.45 -17.53 -26.28
CA GLY A 303 2.12 -16.45 -27.04
C GLY A 303 1.93 -15.03 -26.46
N VAL A 304 1.30 -14.86 -25.31
CA VAL A 304 1.21 -13.57 -24.60
C VAL A 304 2.50 -13.35 -23.81
N LYS A 305 3.22 -12.25 -24.07
CA LYS A 305 4.47 -11.89 -23.38
C LYS A 305 4.17 -11.41 -21.94
N ALA A 306 3.88 -12.35 -21.04
CA ALA A 306 3.58 -12.05 -19.63
C ALA A 306 4.85 -12.15 -18.75
N TRP A 307 4.96 -11.23 -17.79
CA TRP A 307 6.09 -11.17 -16.87
C TRP A 307 5.66 -10.68 -15.48
N SER A 308 6.54 -10.83 -14.49
CA SER A 308 6.34 -10.35 -13.11
C SER A 308 7.66 -9.91 -12.52
N ASN A 309 7.64 -8.94 -11.63
CA ASN A 309 8.79 -8.64 -10.77
C ASN A 309 9.01 -9.75 -9.72
N PRO A 310 10.21 -9.88 -9.14
CA PRO A 310 10.46 -10.86 -8.06
C PRO A 310 9.48 -10.67 -6.89
N ASN A 311 8.95 -11.79 -6.37
CA ASN A 311 7.98 -11.80 -5.28
C ASN A 311 6.73 -10.92 -5.50
N ALA A 312 6.32 -10.70 -6.74
CA ALA A 312 5.13 -9.94 -7.07
C ALA A 312 3.91 -10.86 -7.25
N LEU A 313 2.77 -10.43 -6.74
CA LEU A 313 1.46 -11.04 -7.00
C LEU A 313 0.89 -10.60 -8.36
N THR A 314 1.50 -9.59 -8.96
CA THR A 314 1.10 -8.97 -10.22
C THR A 314 1.76 -9.64 -11.42
N VAL A 315 0.94 -9.98 -12.41
CA VAL A 315 1.37 -10.46 -13.72
C VAL A 315 1.06 -9.38 -14.75
N VAL A 316 2.09 -8.85 -15.38
CA VAL A 316 2.02 -7.80 -16.40
C VAL A 316 2.01 -8.44 -17.78
N MET A 317 1.24 -7.89 -18.71
CA MET A 317 1.14 -8.36 -20.09
C MET A 317 0.87 -7.20 -21.04
N PRO A 318 1.10 -7.35 -22.36
CA PRO A 318 0.60 -6.41 -23.34
C PRO A 318 -0.91 -6.23 -23.20
N LYS A 319 -1.41 -5.01 -23.33
CA LYS A 319 -2.83 -4.69 -23.19
C LYS A 319 -3.67 -5.55 -24.16
N PRO A 320 -4.62 -6.36 -23.66
CA PRO A 320 -5.55 -7.13 -24.50
C PRO A 320 -6.56 -6.22 -25.21
N SER A 321 -7.53 -6.83 -25.91
CA SER A 321 -8.66 -6.09 -26.46
C SER A 321 -9.48 -5.40 -25.36
N ASP A 322 -10.15 -4.32 -25.71
CA ASP A 322 -10.99 -3.59 -24.76
C ASP A 322 -12.14 -4.48 -24.22
N GLU A 323 -12.60 -5.44 -25.01
CA GLU A 323 -13.58 -6.44 -24.55
C GLU A 323 -13.06 -7.28 -23.39
N ILE A 324 -11.84 -7.82 -23.50
CA ILE A 324 -11.17 -8.58 -22.43
C ILE A 324 -10.91 -7.68 -21.20
N CYS A 325 -10.39 -6.47 -21.44
CA CYS A 325 -10.15 -5.51 -20.36
C CYS A 325 -11.44 -5.19 -19.57
N ASN A 326 -12.56 -4.99 -20.28
CA ASN A 326 -13.84 -4.68 -19.67
C ASN A 326 -14.46 -5.90 -18.96
N LYS A 327 -14.39 -7.10 -19.55
CA LYS A 327 -14.90 -8.33 -18.94
C LYS A 327 -14.18 -8.59 -17.63
N TRP A 328 -12.86 -8.61 -17.65
CA TRP A 328 -12.01 -8.98 -16.51
C TRP A 328 -11.60 -7.79 -15.63
N GLN A 329 -12.10 -6.60 -15.94
CA GLN A 329 -11.87 -5.37 -15.18
C GLN A 329 -10.38 -5.11 -14.96
N LEU A 330 -9.57 -5.24 -16.02
CA LEU A 330 -8.14 -5.06 -15.94
C LEU A 330 -7.79 -3.57 -15.81
N ALA A 331 -6.83 -3.26 -14.96
CA ALA A 331 -6.18 -1.96 -14.98
C ALA A 331 -5.19 -1.91 -16.14
N THR A 332 -5.20 -0.80 -16.87
CA THR A 332 -4.37 -0.60 -18.06
C THR A 332 -3.60 0.71 -17.95
N ASP A 333 -2.38 0.73 -18.47
CA ASP A 333 -1.58 1.93 -18.65
C ASP A 333 -0.80 1.82 -19.97
N ASN A 334 -1.04 2.76 -20.88
CA ASN A 334 -0.50 2.73 -22.23
C ASN A 334 -0.72 1.36 -22.92
N ASP A 335 0.35 0.64 -23.22
CA ASP A 335 0.34 -0.63 -23.95
C ASP A 335 0.35 -1.86 -23.04
N ILE A 336 0.23 -1.69 -21.74
CA ILE A 336 0.23 -2.79 -20.77
C ILE A 336 -1.08 -2.89 -20.00
N ALA A 337 -1.34 -4.10 -19.53
CA ALA A 337 -2.36 -4.41 -18.55
C ALA A 337 -1.78 -5.37 -17.49
N HIS A 338 -2.49 -5.53 -16.39
CA HIS A 338 -2.08 -6.50 -15.39
C HIS A 338 -3.27 -7.29 -14.79
N VAL A 339 -2.93 -8.44 -14.25
CA VAL A 339 -3.75 -9.20 -13.29
C VAL A 339 -3.00 -9.24 -11.98
N ILE A 340 -3.69 -9.03 -10.87
CA ILE A 340 -3.11 -9.15 -9.52
C ILE A 340 -3.69 -10.38 -8.86
N CYS A 341 -2.89 -11.42 -8.67
CA CYS A 341 -3.32 -12.70 -8.09
C CYS A 341 -3.49 -12.57 -6.56
N MET A 342 -4.51 -11.81 -6.15
CA MET A 342 -4.81 -11.56 -4.75
C MET A 342 -5.33 -12.80 -4.04
N PRO A 343 -5.21 -12.89 -2.69
CA PRO A 343 -5.88 -13.93 -1.91
C PRO A 343 -7.38 -14.00 -2.23
N GLY A 344 -7.90 -15.22 -2.43
CA GLY A 344 -9.28 -15.47 -2.83
C GLY A 344 -9.51 -15.59 -4.34
N ILE A 345 -8.53 -15.25 -5.18
CA ILE A 345 -8.59 -15.56 -6.61
C ILE A 345 -8.25 -17.05 -6.80
N SER A 346 -9.21 -17.81 -7.31
CA SER A 346 -9.01 -19.24 -7.55
C SER A 346 -8.26 -19.52 -8.85
N ARG A 347 -7.67 -20.71 -8.95
CA ARG A 347 -6.97 -21.18 -10.15
C ARG A 347 -7.93 -21.30 -11.32
N GLU A 348 -9.13 -21.80 -11.08
CA GLU A 348 -10.18 -21.96 -12.09
C GLU A 348 -10.54 -20.62 -12.74
N LYS A 349 -10.63 -19.54 -11.93
CA LYS A 349 -10.88 -18.19 -12.46
C LYS A 349 -9.74 -17.70 -13.37
N LEU A 350 -8.49 -18.02 -13.02
CA LEU A 350 -7.34 -17.69 -13.86
C LEU A 350 -7.31 -18.53 -15.15
N ASP A 351 -7.72 -19.79 -15.09
CA ASP A 351 -7.82 -20.66 -16.27
C ASP A 351 -8.90 -20.17 -17.23
N GLU A 352 -10.06 -19.72 -16.71
CA GLU A 352 -11.09 -19.06 -17.52
C GLU A 352 -10.56 -17.79 -18.22
N PHE A 353 -9.77 -16.97 -17.51
CA PHE A 353 -9.13 -15.79 -18.10
C PHE A 353 -8.16 -16.18 -19.22
N ILE A 354 -7.33 -17.22 -19.02
CA ILE A 354 -6.38 -17.73 -20.03
C ILE A 354 -7.12 -18.21 -21.27
N GLU A 355 -8.24 -18.95 -21.13
CA GLU A 355 -9.03 -19.40 -22.28
C GLU A 355 -9.65 -18.22 -23.04
N ASP A 356 -10.17 -17.20 -22.36
CA ASP A 356 -10.65 -15.97 -23.01
C ASP A 356 -9.53 -15.27 -23.79
N MET A 357 -8.34 -15.17 -23.21
CA MET A 357 -7.18 -14.60 -23.87
C MET A 357 -6.79 -15.38 -25.13
N LYS A 358 -6.82 -16.70 -25.08
CA LYS A 358 -6.56 -17.58 -26.21
C LYS A 358 -7.58 -17.41 -27.33
N MET A 359 -8.88 -17.39 -27.00
CA MET A 359 -9.95 -17.17 -27.98
C MET A 359 -9.84 -15.80 -28.67
N SER A 360 -9.44 -14.77 -27.92
CA SER A 360 -9.30 -13.42 -28.48
C SER A 360 -8.17 -13.29 -29.51
N GLN A 361 -7.20 -14.20 -29.51
CA GLN A 361 -6.10 -14.25 -30.50
C GLN A 361 -6.50 -14.95 -31.80
N THR A 362 -7.43 -15.92 -31.73
CA THR A 362 -7.91 -16.68 -32.90
C THR A 362 -8.85 -15.85 -33.80
N HIS A 363 -9.34 -14.73 -33.31
CA HIS A 363 -10.24 -13.82 -34.04
C HIS A 363 -9.54 -12.56 -34.57
N ARG A 364 -8.20 -12.48 -34.47
CA ARG A 364 -7.35 -11.48 -35.10
C ARG A 364 -6.65 -12.06 -36.33
#